data_91b3686f88b412ca5a6744c390ef829b
#
_entry.id   91b3686f88b412ca5a6744c390ef829b
#
_cell.length_a   1.000
_cell.length_b   1.000
_cell.length_c   1.000
_cell.angle_alpha   90.00
_cell.angle_beta   90.00
_cell.angle_gamma   90.00
#
_symmetry.space_group_name_H-M   'P 1'
#
loop_
_entity.id
_entity.type
_entity.pdbx_description
1 polymer ?
#
loop_
_entity_poly.entity_id
_entity_poly.type
_entity_poly.pdbx_seq_one_letter_code
_entity_poly.pdbx_strand_id
1 'polypeptide(L)'
;MKQLVRHVQNSFRRQNVRGNYTPDENLHLTLAFIGEYGDPDMVLEAMESVSFSPFEITLDKVGCFDTLWWAGIDNSEELEKIAARLRRALAEAGIPFDRKKFSPHVTFLRKAEHVDKAALSHLNICPTGMKVDRISLMQSTRGKTGMIYTELGAVTVQ
;
A
#
# COMPACT_ATOMS: atom_id res chain seq x y z
N MET A 1 -6.91 -8.80 4.38
CA MET A 1 -5.73 -8.46 3.56
C MET A 1 -4.59 -9.47 3.71
N LYS A 2 -3.99 -9.64 4.89
CA LYS A 2 -2.80 -10.51 5.08
C LYS A 2 -3.01 -11.95 4.61
N GLN A 3 -4.16 -12.57 4.90
CA GLN A 3 -4.44 -13.95 4.47
C GLN A 3 -4.48 -14.09 2.95
N LEU A 4 -5.12 -13.15 2.25
CA LEU A 4 -5.16 -13.16 0.78
C LEU A 4 -3.75 -13.02 0.20
N VAL A 5 -2.98 -12.06 0.71
CA VAL A 5 -1.63 -11.82 0.22
C VAL A 5 -0.72 -13.04 0.47
N ARG A 6 -0.81 -13.67 1.64
CA ARG A 6 -0.08 -14.92 1.90
C ARG A 6 -0.47 -16.04 0.93
N HIS A 7 -1.75 -16.17 0.62
CA HIS A 7 -2.22 -17.17 -0.35
C HIS A 7 -1.59 -16.93 -1.72
N VAL A 8 -1.60 -15.69 -2.18
CA VAL A 8 -0.98 -15.29 -3.46
C VAL A 8 0.53 -15.52 -3.44
N GLN A 9 1.21 -15.09 -2.40
CA GLN A 9 2.66 -15.33 -2.24
C GLN A 9 3.00 -16.82 -2.27
N ASN A 10 2.22 -17.67 -1.61
CA ASN A 10 2.42 -19.10 -1.61
C ASN A 10 2.21 -19.71 -3.01
N SER A 11 1.23 -19.21 -3.76
CA SER A 11 1.03 -19.62 -5.14
C SER A 11 2.22 -19.26 -6.03
N PHE A 12 2.82 -18.10 -5.83
CA PHE A 12 4.04 -17.70 -6.53
C PHE A 12 5.24 -18.57 -6.15
N ARG A 13 5.41 -18.88 -4.87
CA ARG A 13 6.49 -19.79 -4.39
C ARG A 13 6.35 -21.19 -4.97
N ARG A 14 5.13 -21.72 -5.10
CA ARG A 14 4.89 -23.04 -5.73
C ARG A 14 5.28 -23.07 -7.20
N GLN A 15 5.28 -21.94 -7.87
CA GLN A 15 5.74 -21.79 -9.25
C GLN A 15 7.23 -21.39 -9.34
N ASN A 16 7.98 -21.53 -8.27
CA ASN A 16 9.40 -21.23 -8.17
C ASN A 16 9.77 -19.77 -8.50
N VAL A 17 8.86 -18.84 -8.29
CA VAL A 17 9.15 -17.41 -8.43
C VAL A 17 10.03 -16.96 -7.25
N ARG A 18 11.20 -16.43 -7.58
CA ARG A 18 12.14 -15.87 -6.62
C ARG A 18 11.98 -14.37 -6.53
N GLY A 19 12.41 -13.80 -5.42
CA GLY A 19 12.40 -12.38 -5.19
C GLY A 19 12.25 -12.06 -3.70
N ASN A 20 12.02 -10.77 -3.42
CA ASN A 20 11.84 -10.29 -2.06
C ASN A 20 10.34 -10.23 -1.74
N TYR A 21 9.84 -11.25 -1.07
CA TYR A 21 8.45 -11.31 -0.61
C TYR A 21 8.26 -10.36 0.58
N THR A 22 7.23 -9.52 0.50
CA THR A 22 6.90 -8.55 1.56
C THR A 22 6.43 -9.29 2.82
N PRO A 23 7.07 -9.09 3.98
CA PRO A 23 6.58 -9.64 5.24
C PRO A 23 5.22 -9.07 5.61
N ASP A 24 4.45 -9.81 6.39
CA ASP A 24 3.09 -9.42 6.79
C ASP A 24 3.01 -8.06 7.48
N GLU A 25 3.98 -7.75 8.32
CA GLU A 25 4.09 -6.48 9.05
C GLU A 25 4.36 -5.29 8.13
N ASN A 26 4.88 -5.54 6.94
CA ASN A 26 5.20 -4.52 5.95
C ASN A 26 4.13 -4.36 4.85
N LEU A 27 3.08 -5.17 4.89
CA LEU A 27 1.98 -5.06 3.93
C LEU A 27 1.18 -3.78 4.17
N HIS A 28 1.18 -2.89 3.20
CA HIS A 28 0.51 -1.60 3.29
C HIS A 28 0.04 -1.09 1.93
N LEU A 29 -0.88 -0.14 1.97
CA LEU A 29 -1.32 0.65 0.85
C LEU A 29 -0.88 2.09 1.06
N THR A 30 -0.12 2.64 0.12
CA THR A 30 0.39 4.01 0.20
C THR A 30 -0.61 5.00 -0.38
N LEU A 31 -0.98 6.01 0.40
CA LEU A 31 -1.83 7.13 -0.04
C LEU A 31 -0.99 8.28 -0.62
N ALA A 32 0.14 8.58 0.01
CA ALA A 32 1.08 9.58 -0.44
C ALA A 32 2.50 9.21 0.01
N PHE A 33 3.48 9.39 -0.86
CA PHE A 33 4.87 9.20 -0.56
C PHE A 33 5.53 10.57 -0.37
N ILE A 34 5.95 10.88 0.86
CA ILE A 34 6.49 12.19 1.23
C ILE A 34 7.99 12.27 0.97
N GLY A 35 8.71 11.16 1.15
CA GLY A 35 10.16 11.12 1.06
C GLY A 35 10.82 11.66 2.33
N GLU A 36 12.00 12.26 2.17
CA GLU A 36 12.74 12.86 3.28
C GLU A 36 12.07 14.17 3.72
N TYR A 37 11.54 14.17 4.92
CA TYR A 37 10.90 15.35 5.51
C TYR A 37 11.09 15.36 7.03
N GLY A 38 11.66 16.45 7.54
CA GLY A 38 12.15 16.54 8.92
C GLY A 38 11.11 16.87 10.00
N ASP A 39 9.85 17.13 9.64
CA ASP A 39 8.81 17.55 10.59
C ASP A 39 7.57 16.66 10.51
N PRO A 40 7.57 15.50 11.20
CA PRO A 40 6.43 14.59 11.21
C PRO A 40 5.18 15.20 11.86
N ASP A 41 5.32 16.14 12.80
CA ASP A 41 4.17 16.77 13.47
C ASP A 41 3.35 17.61 12.49
N MET A 42 3.98 18.32 11.58
CA MET A 42 3.28 19.03 10.50
C MET A 42 2.52 18.08 9.57
N VAL A 43 3.08 16.91 9.30
CA VAL A 43 2.41 15.88 8.49
C VAL A 43 1.18 15.34 9.20
N LEU A 44 1.30 15.04 10.50
CA LEU A 44 0.18 14.57 11.32
C LEU A 44 -0.94 15.61 11.40
N GLU A 45 -0.59 16.89 11.57
CA GLU A 45 -1.56 17.99 11.57
C GLU A 45 -2.31 18.08 10.23
N ALA A 46 -1.61 17.95 9.11
CA ALA A 46 -2.25 17.88 7.79
C ALA A 46 -3.16 16.66 7.65
N MET A 47 -2.75 15.50 8.18
CA MET A 47 -3.57 14.28 8.18
C MET A 47 -4.84 14.44 9.01
N GLU A 48 -4.78 15.09 10.17
CA GLU A 48 -5.92 15.34 11.05
C GLU A 48 -7.00 16.20 10.38
N SER A 49 -6.63 17.05 9.43
CA SER A 49 -7.57 17.85 8.65
C SER A 49 -8.38 17.03 7.63
N VAL A 50 -7.98 15.79 7.36
CA VAL A 50 -8.65 14.90 6.41
C VAL A 50 -9.75 14.11 7.10
N SER A 51 -10.99 14.52 6.89
CA SER A 51 -12.15 13.78 7.39
C SER A 51 -12.60 12.71 6.41
N PHE A 52 -12.94 11.53 6.93
CA PHE A 52 -13.58 10.44 6.18
C PHE A 52 -14.42 9.59 7.13
N SER A 53 -15.32 8.79 6.60
CA SER A 53 -16.03 7.76 7.36
C SER A 53 -15.42 6.39 7.06
N PRO A 54 -15.53 5.42 7.96
CA PRO A 54 -15.08 4.07 7.67
C PRO A 54 -15.75 3.53 6.41
N PHE A 55 -14.97 2.86 5.56
CA PHE A 55 -15.45 2.25 4.32
C PHE A 55 -14.76 0.92 4.06
N GLU A 56 -15.22 0.19 3.07
CA GLU A 56 -14.63 -1.07 2.66
C GLU A 56 -13.93 -0.96 1.31
N ILE A 57 -12.80 -1.61 1.18
CA ILE A 57 -12.11 -1.86 -0.08
C ILE A 57 -12.03 -3.37 -0.32
N THR A 58 -11.96 -3.76 -1.58
CA THR A 58 -11.85 -5.16 -1.96
C THR A 58 -10.56 -5.39 -2.74
N LEU A 59 -9.77 -6.38 -2.31
CA LEU A 59 -8.63 -6.86 -3.06
C LEU A 59 -9.10 -8.01 -3.94
N ASP A 60 -8.99 -7.88 -5.25
CA ASP A 60 -9.59 -8.84 -6.19
C ASP A 60 -8.71 -9.19 -7.39
N LYS A 61 -7.57 -8.53 -7.55
CA LYS A 61 -6.69 -8.73 -8.71
C LYS A 61 -5.21 -8.69 -8.34
N VAL A 62 -4.40 -9.29 -9.19
CA VAL A 62 -2.93 -9.25 -9.13
C VAL A 62 -2.42 -8.62 -10.41
N GLY A 63 -1.42 -7.78 -10.28
CA GLY A 63 -0.73 -7.18 -11.40
C GLY A 63 0.74 -6.98 -11.11
N CYS A 64 1.46 -6.42 -12.07
CA CYS A 64 2.87 -6.13 -11.92
C CYS A 64 3.27 -4.80 -12.58
N PHE A 65 4.30 -4.18 -12.00
CA PHE A 65 5.08 -3.11 -12.61
C PHE A 65 6.51 -3.64 -12.77
N ASP A 66 6.87 -4.07 -13.98
CA ASP A 66 8.13 -4.74 -14.26
C ASP A 66 8.36 -5.97 -13.34
N THR A 67 9.27 -5.90 -12.38
CA THR A 67 9.59 -6.97 -11.43
C THR A 67 8.88 -6.85 -10.08
N LEU A 68 8.02 -5.84 -9.92
CA LEU A 68 7.24 -5.61 -8.71
C LEU A 68 5.82 -6.12 -8.89
N TRP A 69 5.38 -7.01 -8.02
CA TRP A 69 4.04 -7.59 -8.03
C TRP A 69 3.18 -7.06 -6.89
N TRP A 70 1.92 -6.80 -7.18
CA TRP A 70 0.97 -6.17 -6.26
C TRP A 70 -0.42 -6.80 -6.32
N ALA A 71 -1.13 -6.71 -5.21
CA ALA A 71 -2.56 -6.95 -5.15
C ALA A 71 -3.30 -5.63 -5.41
N GLY A 72 -4.24 -5.65 -6.35
CA GLY A 72 -5.02 -4.49 -6.74
C GLY A 72 -6.31 -4.37 -5.96
N ILE A 73 -6.83 -3.14 -5.95
CA ILE A 73 -8.05 -2.77 -5.24
C ILE A 73 -9.16 -2.55 -6.27
N ASP A 74 -10.26 -3.24 -6.10
CA ASP A 74 -11.54 -2.89 -6.71
C ASP A 74 -12.30 -1.94 -5.78
N ASN A 75 -13.26 -1.19 -6.34
CA ASN A 75 -14.09 -0.27 -5.57
C ASN A 75 -13.27 0.79 -4.82
N SER A 76 -12.33 1.44 -5.53
CA SER A 76 -11.35 2.36 -4.96
C SER A 76 -11.79 3.82 -4.86
N GLU A 77 -13.05 4.14 -5.20
CA GLU A 77 -13.53 5.53 -5.30
C GLU A 77 -13.34 6.34 -4.01
N GLU A 78 -13.73 5.78 -2.86
CA GLU A 78 -13.54 6.45 -1.56
C GLU A 78 -12.07 6.60 -1.21
N LEU A 79 -11.27 5.59 -1.53
CA LEU A 79 -9.83 5.61 -1.33
C LEU A 79 -9.15 6.70 -2.17
N GLU A 80 -9.58 6.86 -3.42
CA GLU A 80 -9.10 7.92 -4.32
C GLU A 80 -9.46 9.31 -3.80
N LYS A 81 -10.68 9.49 -3.28
CA LYS A 81 -11.11 10.74 -2.65
C LYS A 81 -10.26 11.10 -1.43
N ILE A 82 -9.96 10.12 -0.57
CA ILE A 82 -9.13 10.33 0.62
C ILE A 82 -7.70 10.67 0.21
N ALA A 83 -7.13 9.94 -0.74
CA ALA A 83 -5.80 10.24 -1.25
C ALA A 83 -5.71 11.66 -1.84
N ALA A 84 -6.73 12.09 -2.57
CA ALA A 84 -6.81 13.44 -3.13
C ALA A 84 -6.88 14.51 -2.03
N ARG A 85 -7.74 14.31 -1.02
CA ARG A 85 -7.86 15.22 0.13
C ARG A 85 -6.56 15.31 0.92
N LEU A 86 -5.91 14.17 1.19
CA LEU A 86 -4.64 14.13 1.90
C LEU A 86 -3.55 14.88 1.13
N ARG A 87 -3.41 14.61 -0.15
CA ARG A 87 -2.42 15.27 -1.01
C ARG A 87 -2.65 16.78 -1.10
N ARG A 88 -3.90 17.20 -1.14
CA ARG A 88 -4.26 18.61 -1.09
C ARG A 88 -3.85 19.24 0.25
N ALA A 89 -4.17 18.59 1.38
CA ALA A 89 -3.78 19.08 2.71
C ALA A 89 -2.26 19.18 2.86
N LEU A 90 -1.50 18.20 2.36
CA LEU A 90 -0.04 18.26 2.33
C LEU A 90 0.46 19.42 1.49
N ALA A 91 -0.09 19.65 0.31
CA ALA A 91 0.28 20.77 -0.56
C ALA A 91 -0.01 22.13 0.09
N GLU A 92 -1.18 22.28 0.70
CA GLU A 92 -1.56 23.51 1.43
C GLU A 92 -0.64 23.78 2.62
N ALA A 93 -0.14 22.74 3.28
CA ALA A 93 0.84 22.85 4.37
C ALA A 93 2.29 23.04 3.88
N GLY A 94 2.53 23.05 2.57
CA GLY A 94 3.86 23.18 2.00
C GLY A 94 4.73 21.92 2.13
N ILE A 95 4.11 20.76 2.38
CA ILE A 95 4.81 19.48 2.53
C ILE A 95 4.96 18.82 1.15
N PRO A 96 6.19 18.56 0.67
CA PRO A 96 6.41 17.92 -0.61
C PRO A 96 6.01 16.44 -0.57
N PHE A 97 5.50 15.94 -1.69
CA PHE A 97 5.17 14.53 -1.88
C PHE A 97 5.32 14.14 -3.35
N ASP A 98 5.44 12.83 -3.62
CA ASP A 98 5.47 12.31 -5.00
C ASP A 98 4.12 12.59 -5.68
N ARG A 99 4.18 13.33 -6.79
CA ARG A 99 2.98 13.78 -7.53
C ARG A 99 2.51 12.81 -8.61
N LYS A 100 3.09 11.62 -8.68
CA LYS A 100 2.60 10.59 -9.59
C LYS A 100 1.12 10.30 -9.35
N LYS A 101 0.44 9.88 -10.41
CA LYS A 101 -0.96 9.48 -10.32
C LYS A 101 -1.14 8.42 -9.23
N PHE A 102 -2.15 8.59 -8.39
CA PHE A 102 -2.50 7.62 -7.37
C PHE A 102 -3.00 6.32 -8.04
N SER A 103 -2.39 5.22 -7.70
CA SER A 103 -2.74 3.88 -8.15
C SER A 103 -2.74 2.95 -6.94
N PRO A 104 -3.91 2.67 -6.34
CA PRO A 104 -3.98 1.92 -5.10
C PRO A 104 -3.59 0.46 -5.31
N HIS A 105 -2.60 0.00 -4.57
CA HIS A 105 -2.12 -1.38 -4.61
C HIS A 105 -1.40 -1.75 -3.32
N VAL A 106 -1.31 -3.05 -3.06
CA VAL A 106 -0.51 -3.61 -1.97
C VAL A 106 0.61 -4.44 -2.59
N THR A 107 1.84 -3.98 -2.48
CA THR A 107 3.00 -4.71 -2.99
C THR A 107 3.28 -5.93 -2.14
N PHE A 108 3.41 -7.09 -2.75
CA PHE A 108 3.71 -8.34 -2.05
C PHE A 108 5.01 -9.03 -2.49
N LEU A 109 5.60 -8.61 -3.61
CA LEU A 109 6.85 -9.17 -4.13
C LEU A 109 7.62 -8.11 -4.91
N ARG A 110 8.91 -8.00 -4.64
CA ARG A 110 9.85 -7.13 -5.35
C ARG A 110 10.98 -7.95 -5.94
N LYS A 111 11.59 -7.43 -7.03
CA LYS A 111 12.70 -8.09 -7.74
C LYS A 111 12.37 -9.53 -8.10
N ALA A 112 11.17 -9.74 -8.63
CA ALA A 112 10.71 -11.06 -9.04
C ALA A 112 11.55 -11.59 -10.22
N GLU A 113 12.00 -12.83 -10.09
CA GLU A 113 12.78 -13.53 -11.10
C GLU A 113 12.07 -14.82 -11.52
N HIS A 114 12.30 -15.24 -12.76
CA HIS A 114 11.73 -16.47 -13.32
C HIS A 114 10.19 -16.51 -13.33
N VAL A 115 9.58 -15.38 -13.66
CA VAL A 115 8.12 -15.25 -13.69
C VAL A 115 7.56 -15.65 -15.04
N ASP A 116 6.73 -16.67 -15.05
CA ASP A 116 5.81 -16.90 -16.16
C ASP A 116 4.55 -16.02 -15.97
N LYS A 117 4.56 -14.86 -16.61
CA LYS A 117 3.46 -13.88 -16.50
C LYS A 117 2.13 -14.46 -16.99
N ALA A 118 2.16 -15.34 -18.01
CA ALA A 118 0.95 -15.95 -18.53
C ALA A 118 0.30 -16.90 -17.52
N ALA A 119 1.09 -17.72 -16.83
CA ALA A 119 0.60 -18.63 -15.80
C ALA A 119 0.04 -17.87 -14.58
N LEU A 120 0.67 -16.77 -14.19
CA LEU A 120 0.28 -15.97 -13.03
C LEU A 120 -0.88 -15.00 -13.31
N SER A 121 -1.07 -14.59 -14.57
CA SER A 121 -2.22 -13.75 -14.96
C SER A 121 -3.57 -14.45 -14.83
N HIS A 122 -3.58 -15.78 -14.80
CA HIS A 122 -4.77 -16.62 -14.61
C HIS A 122 -4.98 -17.05 -13.15
N LEU A 123 -4.25 -16.44 -12.21
CA LEU A 123 -4.39 -16.77 -10.80
C LEU A 123 -5.78 -16.36 -10.30
N ASN A 124 -6.57 -17.37 -9.90
CA ASN A 124 -7.87 -17.13 -9.28
C ASN A 124 -7.68 -16.61 -7.85
N ILE A 125 -8.10 -15.36 -7.64
CA ILE A 125 -8.10 -14.73 -6.33
C ILE A 125 -9.53 -14.65 -5.82
N CYS A 126 -9.76 -15.16 -4.62
CA CYS A 126 -11.02 -14.92 -3.94
C CYS A 126 -11.07 -13.45 -3.46
N PRO A 127 -12.00 -12.63 -3.96
CA PRO A 127 -12.10 -11.25 -3.51
C PRO A 127 -12.21 -11.17 -1.99
N THR A 128 -11.39 -10.30 -1.38
CA THR A 128 -11.33 -10.14 0.07
C THR A 128 -11.56 -8.70 0.46
N GLY A 129 -12.62 -8.47 1.24
CA GLY A 129 -12.95 -7.17 1.80
C GLY A 129 -12.05 -6.79 2.96
N MET A 130 -11.77 -5.50 3.08
CA MET A 130 -11.06 -4.92 4.20
C MET A 130 -11.69 -3.58 4.58
N LYS A 131 -12.01 -3.42 5.87
CA LYS A 131 -12.45 -2.15 6.42
C LYS A 131 -11.27 -1.19 6.52
N VAL A 132 -11.48 0.04 6.09
CA VAL A 132 -10.55 1.16 6.25
C VAL A 132 -11.17 2.16 7.22
N ASP A 133 -10.56 2.32 8.37
CA ASP A 133 -10.96 3.25 9.43
C ASP A 133 -9.77 4.03 10.00
N ARG A 134 -8.59 3.87 9.41
CA ARG A 134 -7.34 4.42 9.92
C ARG A 134 -6.38 4.74 8.79
N ILE A 135 -5.74 5.90 8.88
CA ILE A 135 -4.58 6.25 8.07
C ILE A 135 -3.39 6.51 9.00
N SER A 136 -2.22 6.05 8.63
CA SER A 136 -1.02 6.11 9.46
C SER A 136 0.10 6.85 8.77
N LEU A 137 0.86 7.62 9.52
CA LEU A 137 2.14 8.15 9.10
C LEU A 137 3.22 7.12 9.44
N MET A 138 3.89 6.61 8.42
CA MET A 138 4.93 5.60 8.56
C MET A 138 6.30 6.16 8.18
N GLN A 139 7.29 5.88 9.01
CA GLN A 139 8.70 6.10 8.69
C GLN A 139 9.29 4.78 8.18
N SER A 140 9.92 4.82 7.02
CA SER A 140 10.66 3.68 6.49
C SER A 140 12.15 3.85 6.70
N THR A 141 12.80 2.84 7.25
CA THR A 141 14.25 2.77 7.40
C THR A 141 14.77 1.45 6.87
N ARG A 142 16.00 1.44 6.38
CA ARG A 142 16.63 0.21 5.90
C ARG A 142 17.28 -0.54 7.07
N GLY A 143 16.78 -1.73 7.36
CA GLY A 143 17.36 -2.65 8.32
C GLY A 143 18.34 -3.65 7.67
N LYS A 144 18.92 -4.54 8.49
CA LYS A 144 19.85 -5.59 8.03
C LYS A 144 19.19 -6.62 7.11
N THR A 145 17.90 -6.90 7.33
CA THR A 145 17.14 -7.96 6.64
C THR A 145 16.00 -7.40 5.76
N GLY A 146 15.96 -6.11 5.53
CA GLY A 146 14.93 -5.46 4.73
C GLY A 146 14.46 -4.14 5.32
N MET A 147 13.36 -3.63 4.79
CA MET A 147 12.77 -2.37 5.26
C MET A 147 12.07 -2.54 6.61
N ILE A 148 12.24 -1.55 7.47
CA ILE A 148 11.53 -1.43 8.75
C ILE A 148 10.59 -0.24 8.64
N TYR A 149 9.30 -0.47 8.91
CA TYR A 149 8.29 0.57 8.95
C TYR A 149 7.88 0.85 10.40
N THR A 150 8.03 2.09 10.81
CA THR A 150 7.67 2.55 12.16
C THR A 150 6.53 3.54 12.06
N GLU A 151 5.44 3.31 12.79
CA GLU A 151 4.33 4.25 12.86
C GLU A 151 4.70 5.43 13.74
N LEU A 152 4.63 6.64 13.18
CA LEU A 152 4.87 7.89 13.90
C LEU A 152 3.60 8.50 14.46
N GLY A 153 2.47 8.15 13.90
CA GLY A 153 1.14 8.58 14.34
C GLY A 153 0.06 8.13 13.38
N ALA A 154 -1.18 8.32 13.75
CA ALA A 154 -2.31 7.92 12.93
C ALA A 154 -3.56 8.73 13.21
N VAL A 155 -4.45 8.79 12.20
CA VAL A 155 -5.81 9.29 12.32
C VAL A 155 -6.76 8.11 12.20
N THR A 156 -7.60 7.92 13.22
CA THR A 156 -8.61 6.85 13.27
C THR A 156 -10.00 7.47 13.26
N VAL A 157 -10.91 6.90 12.48
CA VAL A 157 -12.31 7.33 12.38
C VAL A 157 -13.23 6.21 12.82
N GLN A 158 -14.39 6.57 13.32
CA GLN A 158 -15.40 5.65 13.83
C GLN A 158 -16.65 5.62 12.96
#